data_c00b572ecb7326cb332c6d5e0e9d25ca
#
_entry.id   c00b572ecb7326cb332c6d5e0e9d25ca
#
_cell.length_a   1.000
_cell.length_b   1.000
_cell.length_c   1.000
_cell.angle_alpha   90.00
_cell.angle_beta   90.00
_cell.angle_gamma   90.00
#
_symmetry.space_group_name_H-M   'P 1'
#
loop_
_entity.id
_entity.type
_entity.pdbx_description
1 polymer ?
#
loop_
_entity_poly.entity_id
_entity_poly.type
_entity_poly.pdbx_seq_one_letter_code
_entity_poly.pdbx_strand_id
1 'polypeptide(L)'
;GDKISKLVCYSTGPRGEMPGRFETVDQSRENFKKKGLEITAKNIAKTWFIKGEDAKYFDICINAGKQTSMETADNSLVAIKNWNGVDTLKNIKNETLIVWGDQDKSYNLEQIQTLENNIENSKLIIFKNCAHNVHLEQPDQFNHAIKNFLL
;
A
#
# COMPACT_ATOMS: atom_id res chain seq x y z
N GLY A 1 -6.63 -18.57 10.55
CA GLY A 1 -6.06 -19.60 11.29
C GLY A 1 -5.42 -19.24 12.61
N ASP A 2 -5.27 -20.24 13.41
CA ASP A 2 -4.85 -20.19 14.82
C ASP A 2 -3.41 -19.68 15.06
N LYS A 3 -2.69 -19.36 13.99
CA LYS A 3 -1.30 -18.90 14.07
C LYS A 3 -1.13 -17.37 14.06
N ILE A 4 -2.21 -16.65 13.80
CA ILE A 4 -2.21 -15.18 13.74
C ILE A 4 -3.23 -14.68 14.77
N SER A 5 -2.78 -13.90 15.75
CA SER A 5 -3.66 -13.31 16.76
C SER A 5 -4.28 -12.00 16.28
N LYS A 6 -3.47 -11.11 15.69
CA LYS A 6 -3.87 -9.80 15.20
C LYS A 6 -3.36 -9.56 13.79
N LEU A 7 -4.08 -8.79 12.98
CA LEU A 7 -3.74 -8.44 11.60
C LEU A 7 -3.67 -6.93 11.44
N VAL A 8 -2.67 -6.45 10.71
CA VAL A 8 -2.60 -5.04 10.28
C VAL A 8 -2.68 -4.98 8.77
N CYS A 9 -3.73 -4.38 8.24
CA CYS A 9 -3.88 -4.02 6.83
C CYS A 9 -3.39 -2.59 6.65
N TYR A 10 -2.16 -2.43 6.17
CA TYR A 10 -1.49 -1.14 6.05
C TYR A 10 -1.36 -0.73 4.58
N SER A 11 -1.91 0.43 4.23
CA SER A 11 -1.87 1.02 2.87
C SER A 11 -2.10 -0.03 1.78
N THR A 12 -3.15 -0.85 1.93
CA THR A 12 -3.49 -1.97 1.05
C THR A 12 -4.96 -1.98 0.72
N GLY A 13 -5.35 -2.76 -0.28
CA GLY A 13 -6.75 -2.91 -0.68
C GLY A 13 -7.15 -4.37 -0.90
N PRO A 14 -8.46 -4.64 -0.96
CA PRO A 14 -8.99 -5.98 -1.16
C PRO A 14 -8.84 -6.48 -2.61
N ARG A 15 -8.49 -5.60 -3.54
CA ARG A 15 -8.27 -5.89 -4.96
C ARG A 15 -7.15 -5.04 -5.52
N GLY A 16 -6.54 -5.49 -6.59
CA GLY A 16 -5.40 -4.82 -7.23
C GLY A 16 -5.79 -3.71 -8.21
N GLU A 17 -7.09 -3.48 -8.44
CA GLU A 17 -7.56 -2.31 -9.16
C GLU A 17 -7.28 -1.05 -8.34
N MET A 18 -6.58 -0.09 -8.92
CA MET A 18 -6.17 1.16 -8.26
C MET A 18 -6.64 2.38 -9.08
N PRO A 19 -7.92 2.81 -8.91
CA PRO A 19 -8.49 3.89 -9.74
C PRO A 19 -7.78 5.23 -9.63
N GLY A 20 -7.16 5.50 -8.48
CA GLY A 20 -6.40 6.74 -8.22
C GLY A 20 -4.94 6.71 -8.69
N ARG A 21 -4.49 5.59 -9.25
CA ARG A 21 -3.10 5.44 -9.68
C ARG A 21 -2.81 6.31 -10.90
N PHE A 22 -1.64 6.95 -10.94
CA PHE A 22 -1.23 7.89 -12.01
C PHE A 22 -1.07 7.23 -13.39
N GLU A 23 -0.91 5.92 -13.47
CA GLU A 23 -0.87 5.13 -14.70
C GLU A 23 -1.40 3.71 -14.42
N THR A 24 -1.87 3.01 -15.44
CA THR A 24 -2.32 1.63 -15.29
C THR A 24 -1.14 0.69 -14.99
N VAL A 25 -1.43 -0.49 -14.46
CA VAL A 25 -0.41 -1.53 -14.24
C VAL A 25 0.29 -1.90 -15.56
N ASP A 26 -0.48 -2.03 -16.65
CA ASP A 26 0.09 -2.36 -17.96
C ASP A 26 1.00 -1.25 -18.48
N GLN A 27 0.65 0.03 -18.29
CA GLN A 27 1.52 1.15 -18.61
C GLN A 27 2.82 1.13 -17.80
N SER A 28 2.76 0.83 -16.50
CA SER A 28 3.98 0.66 -15.69
C SER A 28 4.87 -0.47 -16.21
N ARG A 29 4.28 -1.61 -16.59
CA ARG A 29 5.00 -2.76 -17.17
C ARG A 29 5.68 -2.38 -18.50
N GLU A 30 4.98 -1.63 -19.36
CA GLU A 30 5.59 -1.11 -20.59
C GLU A 30 6.71 -0.09 -20.28
N ASN A 31 6.52 0.78 -19.30
CA ASN A 31 7.53 1.75 -18.89
C ASN A 31 8.78 1.06 -18.34
N PHE A 32 8.67 -0.06 -17.61
CA PHE A 32 9.83 -0.85 -17.23
C PHE A 32 10.65 -1.29 -18.45
N LYS A 33 10.00 -1.76 -19.52
CA LYS A 33 10.68 -2.20 -20.74
C LYS A 33 11.29 -1.04 -21.52
N LYS A 34 10.61 0.11 -21.58
CA LYS A 34 11.03 1.28 -22.39
C LYS A 34 12.03 2.19 -21.69
N LYS A 35 11.86 2.43 -20.39
CA LYS A 35 12.61 3.43 -19.60
C LYS A 35 13.55 2.80 -18.58
N GLY A 36 13.44 1.48 -18.37
CA GLY A 36 14.18 0.77 -17.36
C GLY A 36 13.56 0.83 -15.96
N LEU A 37 14.07 -0.04 -15.10
CA LEU A 37 13.56 -0.26 -13.75
C LEU A 37 13.69 1.01 -12.88
N GLU A 38 14.87 1.63 -12.87
CA GLU A 38 15.14 2.75 -11.96
C GLU A 38 14.21 3.94 -12.19
N ILE A 39 14.05 4.37 -13.45
CA ILE A 39 13.18 5.51 -13.80
C ILE A 39 11.72 5.18 -13.46
N THR A 40 11.26 3.98 -13.80
CA THR A 40 9.87 3.61 -13.57
C THR A 40 9.57 3.44 -12.09
N ALA A 41 10.45 2.77 -11.34
CA ALA A 41 10.33 2.64 -9.88
C ALA A 41 10.34 4.01 -9.18
N LYS A 42 11.19 4.94 -9.62
CA LYS A 42 11.21 6.31 -9.11
C LYS A 42 9.89 7.03 -9.34
N ASN A 43 9.31 6.91 -10.55
CA ASN A 43 8.02 7.52 -10.88
C ASN A 43 6.86 6.92 -10.04
N ILE A 44 6.91 5.65 -9.73
CA ILE A 44 5.95 5.00 -8.84
C ILE A 44 6.15 5.50 -7.40
N ALA A 45 7.37 5.41 -6.88
CA ALA A 45 7.69 5.75 -5.49
C ALA A 45 7.35 7.20 -5.12
N LYS A 46 7.53 8.16 -6.04
CA LYS A 46 7.17 9.56 -5.77
C LYS A 46 5.68 9.77 -5.48
N THR A 47 4.81 8.87 -5.93
CA THR A 47 3.37 8.94 -5.66
C THR A 47 3.01 8.44 -4.25
N TRP A 48 3.93 7.80 -3.56
CA TRP A 48 3.76 7.26 -2.21
C TRP A 48 3.96 8.30 -1.11
N PHE A 49 4.34 9.52 -1.47
CA PHE A 49 4.60 10.63 -0.55
C PHE A 49 3.86 11.89 -1.01
N ILE A 50 3.37 12.69 -0.06
CA ILE A 50 2.76 13.99 -0.36
C ILE A 50 3.77 14.91 -1.06
N LYS A 51 5.01 14.96 -0.53
CA LYS A 51 6.08 15.79 -1.07
C LYS A 51 6.82 15.15 -2.27
N GLY A 52 6.35 13.99 -2.74
CA GLY A 52 7.00 13.29 -3.84
C GLY A 52 8.48 13.03 -3.56
N GLU A 53 9.34 13.46 -4.49
CA GLU A 53 10.81 13.27 -4.42
C GLU A 53 11.47 14.09 -3.29
N ASP A 54 10.84 15.16 -2.83
CA ASP A 54 11.34 16.01 -1.74
C ASP A 54 10.99 15.46 -0.34
N ALA A 55 10.37 14.28 -0.26
CA ALA A 55 10.08 13.64 1.01
C ALA A 55 11.37 13.16 1.70
N LYS A 56 11.49 13.42 3.01
CA LYS A 56 12.70 13.12 3.82
C LYS A 56 13.24 11.70 3.64
N TYR A 57 12.35 10.73 3.46
CA TYR A 57 12.70 9.30 3.38
C TYR A 57 12.49 8.71 1.99
N PHE A 58 12.36 9.55 0.96
CA PHE A 58 12.18 9.09 -0.42
C PHE A 58 13.31 8.14 -0.88
N ASP A 59 14.55 8.46 -0.55
CA ASP A 59 15.72 7.66 -0.93
C ASP A 59 15.70 6.24 -0.37
N ILE A 60 15.02 5.98 0.75
CA ILE A 60 14.86 4.63 1.30
C ILE A 60 14.10 3.76 0.29
N CYS A 61 13.00 4.27 -0.27
CA CYS A 61 12.21 3.55 -1.27
C CYS A 61 13.00 3.30 -2.56
N ILE A 62 13.77 4.30 -3.01
CA ILE A 62 14.60 4.18 -4.22
C ILE A 62 15.71 3.17 -4.02
N ASN A 63 16.40 3.19 -2.88
CA ASN A 63 17.48 2.24 -2.59
C ASN A 63 16.96 0.79 -2.45
N ALA A 64 15.78 0.61 -1.86
CA ALA A 64 15.12 -0.70 -1.84
C ALA A 64 14.73 -1.16 -3.26
N GLY A 65 14.17 -0.27 -4.07
CA GLY A 65 13.79 -0.55 -5.47
C GLY A 65 14.97 -0.96 -6.35
N LYS A 66 16.15 -0.37 -6.15
CA LYS A 66 17.37 -0.72 -6.89
C LYS A 66 17.85 -2.16 -6.67
N GLN A 67 17.46 -2.79 -5.56
CA GLN A 67 17.79 -4.18 -5.25
C GLN A 67 16.83 -5.19 -5.92
N THR A 68 15.77 -4.71 -6.52
CA THR A 68 14.76 -5.54 -7.19
C THR A 68 15.19 -5.84 -8.62
N SER A 69 14.97 -7.08 -9.10
CA SER A 69 15.14 -7.40 -10.52
C SER A 69 13.96 -6.92 -11.36
N MET A 70 14.18 -6.72 -12.66
CA MET A 70 13.13 -6.40 -13.62
C MET A 70 12.02 -7.46 -13.61
N GLU A 71 12.41 -8.73 -13.57
CA GLU A 71 11.48 -9.85 -13.52
C GLU A 71 10.61 -9.82 -12.26
N THR A 72 11.20 -9.57 -11.09
CA THR A 72 10.46 -9.46 -9.83
C THR A 72 9.49 -8.28 -9.86
N ALA A 73 9.91 -7.14 -10.40
CA ALA A 73 9.07 -5.96 -10.51
C ALA A 73 7.87 -6.21 -11.45
N ASP A 74 8.09 -6.82 -12.63
CA ASP A 74 7.02 -7.13 -13.57
C ASP A 74 6.04 -8.17 -13.00
N ASN A 75 6.56 -9.25 -12.41
CA ASN A 75 5.73 -10.29 -11.78
C ASN A 75 4.90 -9.76 -10.61
N SER A 76 5.45 -8.84 -9.81
CA SER A 76 4.72 -8.17 -8.73
C SER A 76 3.54 -7.34 -9.28
N LEU A 77 3.74 -6.62 -10.37
CA LEU A 77 2.65 -5.87 -11.02
C LEU A 77 1.57 -6.80 -11.60
N VAL A 78 1.96 -7.93 -12.18
CA VAL A 78 1.00 -8.96 -12.65
C VAL A 78 0.20 -9.52 -11.48
N ALA A 79 0.86 -9.84 -10.38
CA ALA A 79 0.19 -10.35 -9.17
C ALA A 79 -0.81 -9.33 -8.62
N ILE A 80 -0.43 -8.05 -8.52
CA ILE A 80 -1.31 -6.96 -8.12
C ILE A 80 -2.51 -6.86 -9.07
N LYS A 81 -2.29 -6.83 -10.39
CA LYS A 81 -3.36 -6.72 -11.38
C LYS A 81 -4.42 -7.81 -11.24
N ASN A 82 -3.99 -9.03 -10.90
CA ASN A 82 -4.86 -10.20 -10.80
C ASN A 82 -5.43 -10.42 -9.39
N TRP A 83 -5.03 -9.59 -8.41
CA TRP A 83 -5.47 -9.73 -7.05
C TRP A 83 -6.94 -9.32 -6.86
N ASN A 84 -7.75 -10.22 -6.33
CA ASN A 84 -9.09 -9.93 -5.83
C ASN A 84 -9.40 -10.86 -4.65
N GLY A 85 -9.42 -10.30 -3.46
CA GLY A 85 -9.71 -10.99 -2.21
C GLY A 85 -11.04 -10.58 -1.57
N VAL A 86 -11.88 -9.78 -2.25
CA VAL A 86 -13.11 -9.22 -1.66
C VAL A 86 -14.00 -10.29 -1.03
N ASP A 87 -14.29 -11.37 -1.74
CA ASP A 87 -15.19 -12.44 -1.28
C ASP A 87 -14.64 -13.22 -0.08
N THR A 88 -13.32 -13.11 0.17
CA THR A 88 -12.64 -13.83 1.27
C THR A 88 -12.48 -13.01 2.53
N LEU A 89 -12.73 -11.69 2.49
CA LEU A 89 -12.58 -10.80 3.65
C LEU A 89 -13.41 -11.24 4.86
N LYS A 90 -14.63 -11.72 4.64
CA LYS A 90 -15.52 -12.27 5.66
C LYS A 90 -14.95 -13.46 6.44
N ASN A 91 -13.92 -14.12 5.89
CA ASN A 91 -13.24 -15.25 6.52
C ASN A 91 -12.14 -14.79 7.50
N ILE A 92 -11.78 -13.51 7.51
CA ILE A 92 -10.83 -12.91 8.45
C ILE A 92 -11.58 -12.69 9.77
N LYS A 93 -11.25 -13.49 10.78
CA LYS A 93 -11.86 -13.42 12.12
C LYS A 93 -10.94 -12.77 13.16
N ASN A 94 -9.71 -12.51 12.77
CA ASN A 94 -8.70 -11.87 13.60
C ASN A 94 -9.08 -10.42 13.90
N GLU A 95 -8.74 -9.94 15.09
CA GLU A 95 -8.72 -8.49 15.36
C GLU A 95 -7.83 -7.81 14.33
N THR A 96 -8.39 -6.85 13.60
CA THR A 96 -7.74 -6.25 12.43
C THR A 96 -7.67 -4.74 12.55
N LEU A 97 -6.47 -4.19 12.43
CA LEU A 97 -6.26 -2.75 12.26
C LEU A 97 -6.05 -2.42 10.79
N ILE A 98 -6.86 -1.49 10.27
CA ILE A 98 -6.70 -0.92 8.93
C ILE A 98 -6.06 0.46 9.09
N VAL A 99 -4.91 0.68 8.45
CA VAL A 99 -4.18 1.96 8.49
C VAL A 99 -4.07 2.52 7.09
N TRP A 100 -4.48 3.77 6.91
CA TRP A 100 -4.51 4.42 5.61
C TRP A 100 -4.25 5.92 5.69
N GLY A 101 -3.51 6.47 4.72
CA GLY A 101 -3.31 7.90 4.53
C GLY A 101 -4.38 8.49 3.60
N ASP A 102 -4.99 9.60 3.97
CA ASP A 102 -6.11 10.20 3.22
C ASP A 102 -5.72 10.79 1.86
N GLN A 103 -4.42 10.86 1.57
CA GLN A 103 -3.85 11.28 0.28
C GLN A 103 -3.21 10.11 -0.50
N ASP A 104 -3.48 8.88 -0.10
CA ASP A 104 -2.99 7.70 -0.83
C ASP A 104 -3.58 7.65 -2.25
N LYS A 105 -2.69 7.59 -3.25
CA LYS A 105 -3.06 7.50 -4.67
C LYS A 105 -3.12 6.06 -5.18
N SER A 106 -2.69 5.09 -4.37
CA SER A 106 -2.76 3.67 -4.74
C SER A 106 -4.13 3.09 -4.40
N TYR A 107 -4.57 3.27 -3.18
CA TYR A 107 -5.87 2.75 -2.71
C TYR A 107 -6.75 3.89 -2.24
N ASN A 108 -7.96 3.97 -2.78
CA ASN A 108 -8.93 5.00 -2.45
C ASN A 108 -9.79 4.63 -1.22
N LEU A 109 -10.55 5.61 -0.73
CA LEU A 109 -11.41 5.43 0.45
C LEU A 109 -12.43 4.29 0.26
N GLU A 110 -12.98 4.10 -0.94
CA GLU A 110 -13.94 3.02 -1.24
C GLU A 110 -13.34 1.64 -0.96
N GLN A 111 -12.09 1.42 -1.39
CA GLN A 111 -11.40 0.16 -1.14
C GLN A 111 -11.08 -0.05 0.34
N ILE A 112 -10.73 1.01 1.05
CA ILE A 112 -10.48 0.97 2.49
C ILE A 112 -11.78 0.67 3.25
N GLN A 113 -12.88 1.30 2.87
CA GLN A 113 -14.20 0.99 3.43
C GLN A 113 -14.66 -0.43 3.09
N THR A 114 -14.27 -0.96 1.92
CA THR A 114 -14.54 -2.36 1.58
C THR A 114 -13.84 -3.31 2.56
N LEU A 115 -12.59 -3.03 2.97
CA LEU A 115 -11.93 -3.80 4.02
C LEU A 115 -12.69 -3.69 5.35
N GLU A 116 -12.98 -2.47 5.80
CA GLU A 116 -13.64 -2.20 7.08
C GLU A 116 -15.03 -2.85 7.17
N ASN A 117 -15.82 -2.74 6.12
CA ASN A 117 -17.19 -3.25 6.09
C ASN A 117 -17.27 -4.78 5.98
N ASN A 118 -16.24 -5.46 5.50
CA ASN A 118 -16.26 -6.90 5.26
C ASN A 118 -15.36 -7.71 6.20
N ILE A 119 -14.53 -7.06 7.03
CA ILE A 119 -13.77 -7.71 8.10
C ILE A 119 -14.46 -7.42 9.42
N GLU A 120 -15.09 -8.43 10.00
CA GLU A 120 -15.99 -8.32 11.16
C GLU A 120 -15.36 -7.58 12.37
N ASN A 121 -14.10 -7.93 12.70
CA ASN A 121 -13.39 -7.39 13.86
C ASN A 121 -12.33 -6.34 13.42
N SER A 122 -12.72 -5.39 12.55
CA SER A 122 -11.79 -4.39 12.05
C SER A 122 -11.99 -3.02 12.68
N LYS A 123 -10.90 -2.24 12.72
CA LYS A 123 -10.88 -0.83 13.11
C LYS A 123 -10.04 -0.05 12.10
N LEU A 124 -10.58 1.03 11.57
CA LEU A 124 -9.90 1.93 10.65
C LEU A 124 -9.26 3.12 11.38
N ILE A 125 -7.99 3.40 11.08
CA ILE A 125 -7.31 4.64 11.43
C ILE A 125 -6.91 5.36 10.13
N ILE A 126 -7.43 6.58 9.96
CA ILE A 126 -7.10 7.46 8.83
C ILE A 126 -6.08 8.50 9.28
N PHE A 127 -4.93 8.49 8.64
CA PHE A 127 -3.88 9.49 8.84
C PHE A 127 -4.10 10.68 7.90
N LYS A 128 -4.39 11.84 8.48
CA LYS A 128 -4.64 13.07 7.74
C LYS A 128 -3.35 13.65 7.17
N ASN A 129 -3.44 14.23 5.95
CA ASN A 129 -2.30 14.79 5.23
C ASN A 129 -1.15 13.77 5.11
N CYS A 130 -1.47 12.55 4.72
CA CYS A 130 -0.54 11.45 4.60
C CYS A 130 -0.84 10.62 3.36
N ALA A 131 0.17 10.25 2.61
CA ALA A 131 0.04 9.42 1.42
C ALA A 131 0.20 7.92 1.75
N HIS A 132 0.70 7.14 0.82
CA HIS A 132 0.85 5.69 0.96
C HIS A 132 1.85 5.26 2.05
N ASN A 133 2.95 6.01 2.21
CA ASN A 133 4.01 5.68 3.16
C ASN A 133 3.81 6.35 4.53
N VAL A 134 2.66 6.08 5.17
CA VAL A 134 2.29 6.64 6.48
C VAL A 134 3.41 6.50 7.51
N HIS A 135 4.05 5.33 7.57
CA HIS A 135 5.13 5.03 8.53
C HIS A 135 6.40 5.89 8.33
N LEU A 136 6.60 6.44 7.13
CA LEU A 136 7.71 7.35 6.82
C LEU A 136 7.29 8.82 6.91
N GLU A 137 6.03 9.14 6.63
CA GLU A 137 5.54 10.51 6.68
C GLU A 137 5.16 10.95 8.09
N GLN A 138 4.59 10.03 8.90
CA GLN A 138 4.16 10.29 10.28
C GLN A 138 4.61 9.16 11.24
N PRO A 139 5.93 8.92 11.40
CA PRO A 139 6.47 7.75 12.09
C PRO A 139 6.02 7.64 13.56
N ASP A 140 5.97 8.73 14.29
CA ASP A 140 5.62 8.70 15.71
C ASP A 140 4.16 8.31 15.92
N GLN A 141 3.26 8.90 15.14
CA GLN A 141 1.83 8.59 15.20
C GLN A 141 1.56 7.16 14.73
N PHE A 142 2.21 6.74 13.63
CA PHE A 142 2.11 5.38 13.12
C PHE A 142 2.57 4.36 14.17
N ASN A 143 3.77 4.53 14.72
CA ASN A 143 4.31 3.63 15.74
C ASN A 143 3.43 3.57 16.99
N HIS A 144 2.87 4.71 17.42
CA HIS A 144 1.94 4.76 18.54
C HIS A 144 0.67 3.96 18.25
N ALA A 145 0.07 4.12 17.07
CA ALA A 145 -1.13 3.39 16.66
C ALA A 145 -0.89 1.87 16.61
N ILE A 146 0.22 1.45 16.00
CA ILE A 146 0.59 0.03 15.90
C ILE A 146 0.86 -0.57 17.29
N LYS A 147 1.63 0.14 18.13
CA LYS A 147 1.94 -0.31 19.49
C LYS A 147 0.68 -0.50 20.34
N ASN A 148 -0.24 0.48 20.31
CA ASN A 148 -1.49 0.40 21.06
C ASN A 148 -2.41 -0.71 20.57
N PHE A 149 -2.33 -1.07 19.30
CA PHE A 149 -3.11 -2.17 18.75
C PHE A 149 -2.51 -3.53 19.11
N LEU A 150 -1.19 -3.67 19.11
CA LEU A 150 -0.53 -4.96 19.32
C LEU A 150 -0.42 -5.35 20.81
N LEU A 151 -0.32 -4.38 21.71
CA LEU A 151 -0.19 -4.58 23.17
C LEU A 151 -1.55 -4.53 23.86
#